data_69b1f24e98d8d84b33bf96bb5c97839a
#
_entry.id   69b1f24e98d8d84b33bf96bb5c97839a
#
_cell.length_a   1.000
_cell.length_b   1.000
_cell.length_c   1.000
_cell.angle_alpha   90.00
_cell.angle_beta   90.00
_cell.angle_gamma   90.00
#
_symmetry.space_group_name_H-M   'P 1'
#
loop_
_entity.id
_entity.type
_entity.pdbx_description
1 polymer ?
#
loop_
_entity_poly.entity_id
_entity_poly.type
_entity_poly.pdbx_seq_one_letter_code
_entity_poly.pdbx_strand_id
1 'polypeptide(L)'
;GIIVKQEIIADLSRITEEEQAILDGKTEVEKERYSSGQKFVMDAGKLLERGKLIDIRPHTRFIRFPAHSHNYVEMIYMCQGSTVHTINGERIELKTGELLILNQNAVQEIEPAGRDDIAVNFLILPEFFDQTLRMIGAEENQLKDFIVGCLKSGEVPLCYLHYRIADVLPVQNLIENLVW
;
A
#
# COMPACT_ATOMS: atom_id res chain seq x y z
N GLY A 1 -9.02 18.45 -1.28
CA GLY A 1 -8.52 17.08 -1.14
C GLY A 1 -9.17 16.15 -2.14
N ILE A 2 -8.58 15.00 -2.39
CA ILE A 2 -9.18 13.96 -3.23
C ILE A 2 -10.40 13.42 -2.48
N ILE A 3 -11.58 13.64 -3.06
CA ILE A 3 -12.81 13.03 -2.55
C ILE A 3 -13.02 11.74 -3.34
N VAL A 4 -12.82 10.61 -2.69
CA VAL A 4 -13.16 9.31 -3.27
C VAL A 4 -14.68 9.22 -3.36
N LYS A 5 -15.21 8.90 -4.54
CA LYS A 5 -16.66 8.79 -4.74
C LYS A 5 -17.25 7.73 -3.82
N GLN A 6 -18.44 7.99 -3.29
CA GLN A 6 -19.17 7.06 -2.42
C GLN A 6 -19.37 5.69 -3.07
N GLU A 7 -19.51 5.62 -4.38
CA GLU A 7 -19.63 4.37 -5.14
C GLU A 7 -18.36 3.50 -5.00
N ILE A 8 -17.19 4.11 -5.06
CA ILE A 8 -15.90 3.40 -4.88
C ILE A 8 -15.77 2.91 -3.45
N ILE A 9 -16.12 3.74 -2.47
CA ILE A 9 -16.12 3.34 -1.07
C ILE A 9 -17.09 2.17 -0.85
N ALA A 10 -18.28 2.22 -1.44
CA ALA A 10 -19.24 1.12 -1.35
C ALA A 10 -18.68 -0.18 -1.95
N ASP A 11 -18.03 -0.12 -3.10
CA ASP A 11 -17.40 -1.28 -3.71
C ASP A 11 -16.25 -1.84 -2.87
N LEU A 12 -15.41 -0.98 -2.33
CA LEU A 12 -14.31 -1.36 -1.44
C LEU A 12 -14.79 -1.89 -0.08
N SER A 13 -16.00 -1.52 0.35
CA SER A 13 -16.60 -1.94 1.62
C SER A 13 -17.20 -3.33 1.56
N ARG A 14 -17.35 -3.92 0.40
CA ARG A 14 -17.88 -5.30 0.26
C ARG A 14 -16.95 -6.27 0.99
N ILE A 15 -17.57 -7.21 1.70
CA ILE A 15 -16.82 -8.26 2.39
C ILE A 15 -16.23 -9.20 1.34
N THR A 16 -14.90 -9.33 1.31
CA THR A 16 -14.20 -10.29 0.44
C THR A 16 -14.32 -11.71 0.98
N GLU A 17 -13.99 -12.71 0.17
CA GLU A 17 -13.95 -14.12 0.63
C GLU A 17 -12.98 -14.29 1.80
N GLU A 18 -11.81 -13.66 1.73
CA GLU A 18 -10.82 -13.69 2.81
C GLU A 18 -11.39 -13.06 4.08
N GLU A 19 -12.01 -11.89 3.99
CA GLU A 19 -12.63 -11.22 5.12
C GLU A 19 -13.79 -12.04 5.72
N GLN A 20 -14.59 -12.70 4.89
CA GLN A 20 -15.68 -13.57 5.36
C GLN A 20 -15.12 -14.77 6.14
N ALA A 21 -14.05 -15.39 5.67
CA ALA A 21 -13.39 -16.48 6.39
C ALA A 21 -12.89 -16.02 7.76
N ILE A 22 -12.36 -14.80 7.85
CA ILE A 22 -11.92 -14.18 9.11
C ILE A 22 -13.11 -13.96 10.05
N LEU A 23 -14.21 -13.40 9.55
CA LEU A 23 -15.42 -13.20 10.32
C LEU A 23 -16.05 -14.52 10.79
N ASP A 24 -15.86 -15.60 10.03
CA ASP A 24 -16.33 -16.96 10.36
C ASP A 24 -15.41 -17.69 11.35
N GLY A 25 -14.34 -17.05 11.82
CA GLY A 25 -13.52 -17.57 12.91
C GLY A 25 -12.04 -17.78 12.60
N LYS A 26 -11.56 -17.43 11.40
CA LYS A 26 -10.15 -17.51 11.07
C LYS A 26 -9.38 -16.43 11.84
N THR A 27 -8.33 -16.82 12.55
CA THR A 27 -7.60 -15.95 13.48
C THR A 27 -6.28 -15.45 12.95
N GLU A 28 -5.76 -16.04 11.87
CA GLU A 28 -4.44 -15.71 11.30
C GLU A 28 -4.53 -15.50 9.79
N VAL A 29 -3.65 -14.62 9.30
CA VAL A 29 -3.49 -14.39 7.85
C VAL A 29 -2.98 -15.67 7.20
N GLU A 30 -3.60 -16.06 6.08
CA GLU A 30 -3.08 -17.13 5.23
C GLU A 30 -1.85 -16.61 4.45
N LYS A 31 -0.68 -16.85 4.99
CA LYS A 31 0.58 -16.37 4.41
C LYS A 31 0.79 -16.88 2.97
N GLU A 32 0.29 -18.04 2.65
CA GLU A 32 0.37 -18.66 1.33
C GLU A 32 -0.33 -17.85 0.23
N ARG A 33 -1.32 -17.04 0.57
CA ARG A 33 -1.99 -16.15 -0.39
C ARG A 33 -1.07 -15.03 -0.87
N TYR A 34 -0.09 -14.65 -0.05
CA TYR A 34 0.76 -13.46 -0.25
C TYR A 34 2.21 -13.81 -0.53
N SER A 35 2.71 -14.92 0.00
CA SER A 35 4.12 -15.27 0.01
C SER A 35 4.34 -16.72 -0.43
N SER A 36 5.46 -16.97 -1.11
CA SER A 36 5.88 -18.31 -1.54
C SER A 36 7.06 -18.87 -0.74
N GLY A 37 7.69 -18.05 0.12
CA GLY A 37 8.87 -18.42 0.90
C GLY A 37 8.59 -18.68 2.38
N GLN A 38 9.64 -19.08 3.12
CA GLN A 38 9.56 -19.28 4.58
C GLN A 38 9.46 -17.94 5.34
N LYS A 39 10.12 -16.92 4.82
CA LYS A 39 9.99 -15.55 5.36
C LYS A 39 8.69 -14.93 4.82
N PHE A 40 8.00 -14.18 5.65
CA PHE A 40 6.81 -13.48 5.20
C PHE A 40 7.19 -12.25 4.39
N VAL A 41 7.49 -12.47 3.12
CA VAL A 41 7.67 -11.45 2.09
C VAL A 41 6.51 -11.55 1.13
N MET A 42 5.69 -10.51 1.04
CA MET A 42 4.59 -10.47 0.09
C MET A 42 5.16 -10.39 -1.32
N ASP A 43 4.75 -11.33 -2.17
CA ASP A 43 5.32 -11.59 -3.48
C ASP A 43 4.41 -11.10 -4.60
N ALA A 44 4.90 -10.14 -5.38
CA ALA A 44 4.20 -9.63 -6.56
C ALA A 44 3.86 -10.75 -7.56
N GLY A 45 4.69 -11.79 -7.66
CA GLY A 45 4.43 -12.95 -8.52
C GLY A 45 3.16 -13.72 -8.16
N LYS A 46 2.71 -13.65 -6.90
CA LYS A 46 1.45 -14.23 -6.43
C LYS A 46 0.26 -13.30 -6.54
N LEU A 47 0.49 -11.99 -6.48
CA LEU A 47 -0.55 -11.00 -6.33
C LEU A 47 -0.88 -10.27 -7.63
N LEU A 48 0.09 -10.12 -8.53
CA LEU A 48 -0.07 -9.43 -9.81
C LEU A 48 -0.23 -10.43 -10.95
N GLU A 49 -1.13 -10.15 -11.87
CA GLU A 49 -1.22 -10.86 -13.13
C GLU A 49 0.06 -10.64 -13.94
N ARG A 50 0.48 -11.69 -14.67
CA ARG A 50 1.66 -11.63 -15.52
C ARG A 50 1.55 -10.50 -16.55
N GLY A 51 2.56 -9.64 -16.58
CA GLY A 51 2.64 -8.49 -17.48
C GLY A 51 2.05 -7.19 -16.93
N LYS A 52 1.36 -7.22 -15.79
CA LYS A 52 0.93 -6.00 -15.10
C LYS A 52 2.05 -5.41 -14.26
N LEU A 53 2.18 -4.09 -14.29
CA LEU A 53 3.14 -3.33 -13.46
C LEU A 53 2.50 -2.76 -12.19
N ILE A 54 1.16 -2.73 -12.14
CA ILE A 54 0.39 -2.17 -11.03
C ILE A 54 -0.91 -2.93 -10.85
N ASP A 55 -1.33 -3.10 -9.61
CA ASP A 55 -2.65 -3.62 -9.25
C ASP A 55 -3.24 -2.82 -8.09
N ILE A 56 -4.55 -2.85 -7.96
CA ILE A 56 -5.30 -2.14 -6.94
C ILE A 56 -6.16 -3.14 -6.19
N ARG A 57 -6.05 -3.15 -4.86
CA ARG A 57 -6.78 -4.07 -3.99
C ARG A 57 -7.37 -3.36 -2.77
N PRO A 58 -8.52 -3.81 -2.27
CA PRO A 58 -8.99 -3.34 -0.97
C PRO A 58 -8.07 -3.86 0.13
N HIS A 59 -7.84 -3.03 1.15
CA HIS A 59 -7.13 -3.47 2.35
C HIS A 59 -7.98 -4.48 3.11
N THR A 60 -7.40 -5.65 3.41
CA THR A 60 -8.09 -6.72 4.15
C THR A 60 -8.30 -6.32 5.60
N ARG A 61 -9.54 -6.32 6.05
CA ARG A 61 -9.98 -5.91 7.37
C ARG A 61 -10.10 -7.10 8.34
N PHE A 62 -10.32 -6.80 9.60
CA PHE A 62 -10.71 -7.73 10.68
C PHE A 62 -9.61 -8.65 11.17
N ILE A 63 -8.40 -8.53 10.68
CA ILE A 63 -7.29 -9.39 11.06
C ILE A 63 -6.00 -8.58 11.20
N ARG A 64 -5.13 -9.01 12.13
CA ARG A 64 -3.78 -8.50 12.25
C ARG A 64 -2.87 -9.10 11.19
N PHE A 65 -2.14 -8.27 10.49
CA PHE A 65 -1.03 -8.71 9.65
C PHE A 65 0.25 -8.69 10.48
N PRO A 66 0.90 -9.86 10.67
CA PRO A 66 2.18 -9.92 11.37
C PRO A 66 3.29 -9.26 10.54
N ALA A 67 4.46 -9.11 11.14
CA ALA A 67 5.61 -8.48 10.50
C ALA A 67 5.90 -9.11 9.12
N HIS A 68 5.92 -8.28 8.10
CA HIS A 68 6.16 -8.69 6.72
C HIS A 68 6.80 -7.56 5.92
N SER A 69 7.47 -7.91 4.86
CA SER A 69 7.95 -6.99 3.84
C SER A 69 7.29 -7.31 2.48
N HIS A 70 7.68 -6.58 1.44
CA HIS A 70 7.15 -6.73 0.08
C HIS A 70 8.31 -6.75 -0.90
N ASN A 71 8.17 -7.46 -2.02
CA ASN A 71 9.11 -7.36 -3.15
C ASN A 71 8.62 -6.37 -4.23
N TYR A 72 7.72 -5.48 -3.86
CA TYR A 72 7.15 -4.42 -4.67
C TYR A 72 6.99 -3.16 -3.81
N VAL A 73 6.66 -2.04 -4.43
CA VAL A 73 6.29 -0.81 -3.71
C VAL A 73 4.81 -0.87 -3.39
N GLU A 74 4.46 -0.65 -2.13
CA GLU A 74 3.06 -0.58 -1.70
C GLU A 74 2.68 0.87 -1.43
N MET A 75 1.53 1.28 -1.95
CA MET A 75 0.88 2.52 -1.57
C MET A 75 -0.45 2.20 -0.91
N ILE A 76 -0.73 2.84 0.21
CA ILE A 76 -1.99 2.68 0.93
C ILE A 76 -2.65 4.04 1.04
N TYR A 77 -3.84 4.16 0.45
CA TYR A 77 -4.66 5.36 0.56
C TYR A 77 -5.85 5.12 1.47
N MET A 78 -6.02 5.96 2.49
CA MET A 78 -7.11 5.82 3.45
C MET A 78 -8.35 6.57 2.94
N CYS A 79 -9.33 5.82 2.45
CA CYS A 79 -10.57 6.39 1.91
C CYS A 79 -11.54 6.83 3.03
N GLN A 80 -11.60 6.06 4.11
CA GLN A 80 -12.51 6.28 5.23
C GLN A 80 -11.94 5.60 6.48
N GLY A 81 -12.08 6.24 7.64
CA GLY A 81 -11.60 5.69 8.90
C GLY A 81 -10.09 5.82 9.07
N SER A 82 -9.47 4.84 9.70
CA SER A 82 -8.04 4.81 9.96
C SER A 82 -7.49 3.40 10.03
N THR A 83 -6.20 3.27 9.77
CA THR A 83 -5.44 2.04 9.99
C THR A 83 -4.15 2.34 10.76
N VAL A 84 -3.68 1.37 11.54
CA VAL A 84 -2.47 1.52 12.35
C VAL A 84 -1.41 0.57 11.85
N HIS A 85 -0.26 1.13 11.48
CA HIS A 85 0.89 0.42 10.95
C HIS A 85 2.08 0.62 11.87
N THR A 86 2.85 -0.44 12.11
CA THR A 86 4.17 -0.34 12.73
C THR A 86 5.20 -0.66 11.68
N ILE A 87 6.01 0.34 11.30
CA ILE A 87 6.98 0.23 10.21
C ILE A 87 8.37 0.40 10.79
N ASN A 88 9.18 -0.67 10.71
CA ASN A 88 10.52 -0.71 11.29
C ASN A 88 10.54 -0.23 12.75
N GLY A 89 9.51 -0.63 13.53
CA GLY A 89 9.36 -0.27 14.94
C GLY A 89 8.66 1.06 15.22
N GLU A 90 8.36 1.86 14.21
CA GLU A 90 7.66 3.13 14.35
C GLU A 90 6.16 2.98 14.09
N ARG A 91 5.35 3.41 15.05
CA ARG A 91 3.89 3.36 14.94
C ARG A 91 3.36 4.56 14.16
N ILE A 92 2.56 4.28 13.14
CA ILE A 92 1.93 5.28 12.28
C ILE A 92 0.42 5.02 12.23
N GLU A 93 -0.36 6.05 12.52
CA GLU A 93 -1.80 6.05 12.28
C GLU A 93 -2.08 6.74 10.95
N LEU A 94 -2.60 5.97 9.99
CA LEU A 94 -3.01 6.47 8.67
C LEU A 94 -4.47 6.86 8.73
N LYS A 95 -4.75 8.14 8.52
CA LYS A 95 -6.10 8.72 8.63
C LYS A 95 -6.71 8.99 7.27
N THR A 96 -8.02 9.18 7.24
CA THR A 96 -8.76 9.52 6.01
C THR A 96 -8.09 10.63 5.23
N GLY A 97 -7.87 10.39 3.94
CA GLY A 97 -7.22 11.33 3.03
C GLY A 97 -5.69 11.29 3.04
N GLU A 98 -5.10 10.43 3.84
CA GLU A 98 -3.65 10.26 3.92
C GLU A 98 -3.15 9.11 3.06
N LEU A 99 -1.90 9.22 2.64
CA LEU A 99 -1.19 8.24 1.82
C LEU A 99 0.05 7.74 2.53
N LEU A 100 0.24 6.44 2.54
CA LEU A 100 1.44 5.78 3.03
C LEU A 100 2.09 5.02 1.88
N ILE A 101 3.38 5.27 1.63
CA ILE A 101 4.15 4.59 0.58
C ILE A 101 5.28 3.83 1.26
N LEU A 102 5.39 2.53 0.98
CA LEU A 102 6.42 1.66 1.53
C LEU A 102 7.25 1.06 0.39
N ASN A 103 8.57 1.05 0.57
CA ASN A 103 9.45 0.35 -0.36
C ASN A 103 9.75 -1.07 0.12
N GLN A 104 10.61 -1.79 -0.62
CA GLN A 104 10.95 -3.19 -0.34
C GLN A 104 11.73 -3.39 0.99
N ASN A 105 12.30 -2.31 1.55
CA ASN A 105 13.06 -2.36 2.79
C ASN A 105 12.20 -2.14 4.04
N ALA A 106 10.95 -1.72 3.87
CA ALA A 106 10.03 -1.55 4.98
C ALA A 106 9.54 -2.91 5.51
N VAL A 107 9.59 -3.09 6.82
CA VAL A 107 8.96 -4.21 7.51
C VAL A 107 7.80 -3.65 8.31
N GLN A 108 6.59 -4.07 7.98
CA GLN A 108 5.40 -3.55 8.64
C GLN A 108 4.58 -4.63 9.33
N GLU A 109 3.94 -4.22 10.42
CA GLU A 109 2.83 -4.91 11.05
C GLU A 109 1.60 -4.01 10.90
N ILE A 110 0.43 -4.61 10.75
CA ILE A 110 -0.83 -3.85 10.62
C ILE A 110 -1.81 -4.36 11.64
N GLU A 111 -2.35 -3.45 12.46
CA GLU A 111 -3.41 -3.77 13.40
C GLU A 111 -4.71 -4.09 12.65
N PRO A 112 -5.62 -4.88 13.23
CA PRO A 112 -6.90 -5.17 12.59
C PRO A 112 -7.68 -3.89 12.28
N ALA A 113 -8.07 -3.74 11.02
CA ALA A 113 -8.99 -2.68 10.61
C ALA A 113 -10.44 -3.11 10.89
N GLY A 114 -11.29 -2.14 11.19
CA GLY A 114 -12.70 -2.38 11.43
C GLY A 114 -13.55 -2.30 10.16
N ARG A 115 -14.84 -2.52 10.32
CA ARG A 115 -15.80 -2.54 9.19
C ARG A 115 -15.82 -1.23 8.40
N ASP A 116 -15.67 -0.10 9.09
CA ASP A 116 -15.75 1.23 8.49
C ASP A 116 -14.37 1.82 8.15
N ASP A 117 -13.30 1.07 8.34
CA ASP A 117 -11.95 1.45 7.98
C ASP A 117 -11.65 0.95 6.56
N ILE A 118 -11.85 1.81 5.59
CA ILE A 118 -11.77 1.50 4.16
C ILE A 118 -10.52 2.12 3.56
N ALA A 119 -9.61 1.27 3.12
CA ALA A 119 -8.39 1.67 2.44
C ALA A 119 -8.21 0.91 1.13
N VAL A 120 -7.47 1.51 0.22
CA VAL A 120 -7.07 0.89 -1.04
C VAL A 120 -5.56 0.72 -1.07
N ASN A 121 -5.12 -0.48 -1.45
CA ASN A 121 -3.71 -0.81 -1.60
C ASN A 121 -3.36 -0.84 -3.09
N PHE A 122 -2.28 -0.14 -3.44
CA PHE A 122 -1.67 -0.18 -4.76
C PHE A 122 -0.40 -1.01 -4.67
N LEU A 123 -0.32 -2.04 -5.48
CA LEU A 123 0.86 -2.89 -5.64
C LEU A 123 1.58 -2.43 -6.90
N ILE A 124 2.79 -1.92 -6.76
CA ILE A 124 3.51 -1.26 -7.86
C ILE A 124 4.87 -1.91 -8.01
N LEU A 125 5.13 -2.48 -9.19
CA LEU A 125 6.46 -2.99 -9.50
C LEU A 125 7.45 -1.81 -9.68
N PRO A 126 8.71 -1.96 -9.23
CA PRO A 126 9.71 -0.89 -9.38
C PRO A 126 9.86 -0.37 -10.81
N GLU A 127 9.68 -1.22 -11.81
CA GLU A 127 9.79 -0.88 -13.23
C GLU A 127 8.78 0.19 -13.67
N PHE A 128 7.64 0.29 -12.99
CA PHE A 128 6.63 1.33 -13.23
C PHE A 128 7.24 2.74 -13.04
N PHE A 129 8.15 2.87 -12.09
CA PHE A 129 8.74 4.16 -11.74
C PHE A 129 9.76 4.66 -12.75
N ASP A 130 10.30 3.83 -13.64
CA ASP A 130 11.20 4.27 -14.73
C ASP A 130 10.52 5.33 -15.59
N GLN A 131 9.25 5.15 -15.92
CA GLN A 131 8.47 6.11 -16.67
C GLN A 131 8.09 7.33 -15.83
N THR A 132 7.74 7.11 -14.56
CA THR A 132 7.33 8.18 -13.65
C THR A 132 8.48 9.15 -13.36
N LEU A 133 9.71 8.66 -13.20
CA LEU A 133 10.88 9.52 -13.01
C LEU A 133 11.12 10.48 -14.17
N ARG A 134 10.87 10.03 -15.40
CA ARG A 134 10.98 10.89 -16.59
C ARG A 134 9.94 11.99 -16.59
N MET A 135 8.77 11.76 -15.99
CA MET A 135 7.66 12.72 -15.94
C MET A 135 7.80 13.74 -14.81
N ILE A 136 8.42 13.35 -13.68
CA ILE A 136 8.59 14.23 -12.50
C ILE A 136 9.63 15.31 -12.73
N GLY A 137 10.53 15.16 -13.74
CA GLY A 137 11.55 16.13 -14.06
C GLY A 137 12.79 16.05 -13.15
N ALA A 138 13.66 17.06 -13.27
CA ALA A 138 14.97 17.08 -12.61
C ALA A 138 14.94 17.68 -11.19
N GLU A 139 13.78 18.06 -10.66
CA GLU A 139 13.69 18.65 -9.31
C GLU A 139 13.96 17.61 -8.25
N GLU A 140 14.89 17.91 -7.35
CA GLU A 140 15.17 17.07 -6.19
C GLU A 140 14.08 17.27 -5.14
N ASN A 141 13.45 16.16 -4.73
CA ASN A 141 12.47 16.13 -3.64
C ASN A 141 12.45 14.75 -2.99
N GLN A 142 11.81 14.64 -1.84
CA GLN A 142 11.73 13.38 -1.09
C GLN A 142 11.09 12.24 -1.89
N LEU A 143 10.07 12.54 -2.69
CA LEU A 143 9.40 11.55 -3.52
C LEU A 143 10.35 10.98 -4.57
N LYS A 144 11.12 11.84 -5.24
CA LYS A 144 12.13 11.42 -6.23
C LYS A 144 13.20 10.53 -5.60
N ASP A 145 13.74 10.94 -4.45
CA ASP A 145 14.75 10.18 -3.72
C ASP A 145 14.21 8.80 -3.29
N PHE A 146 12.99 8.76 -2.82
CA PHE A 146 12.30 7.53 -2.45
C PHE A 146 12.13 6.60 -3.66
N ILE A 147 11.66 7.12 -4.80
CA ILE A 147 11.45 6.35 -6.04
C ILE A 147 12.79 5.82 -6.56
N VAL A 148 13.84 6.65 -6.58
CA VAL A 148 15.19 6.21 -6.97
C VAL A 148 15.68 5.09 -6.07
N GLY A 149 15.41 5.19 -4.75
CA GLY A 149 15.72 4.15 -3.79
C GLY A 149 15.00 2.83 -4.06
N CYS A 150 13.76 2.88 -4.56
CA CYS A 150 12.99 1.69 -4.94
C CYS A 150 13.58 0.95 -6.13
N LEU A 151 14.24 1.67 -7.05
CA LEU A 151 14.85 1.12 -8.25
C LEU A 151 16.24 0.52 -8.02
N LYS A 152 16.92 0.94 -6.95
CA LYS A 152 18.26 0.46 -6.61
C LYS A 152 18.16 -0.66 -5.56
N SER A 153 18.90 -1.73 -5.79
CA SER A 153 19.13 -2.75 -4.76
C SER A 153 20.17 -2.21 -3.76
N GLY A 154 19.83 -2.20 -2.47
CA GLY A 154 20.74 -1.76 -1.42
C GLY A 154 20.02 -1.01 -0.29
N GLU A 155 20.79 -0.54 0.69
CA GLU A 155 20.26 0.27 1.79
C GLU A 155 19.81 1.65 1.28
N VAL A 156 18.57 2.00 1.61
CA VAL A 156 18.00 3.31 1.33
C VAL A 156 17.69 4.01 2.64
N PRO A 157 17.97 5.32 2.76
CA PRO A 157 17.71 6.07 3.99
C PRO A 157 16.25 6.08 4.41
N LEU A 158 15.33 6.07 3.42
CA LEU A 158 13.89 6.13 3.65
C LEU A 158 13.23 4.81 3.24
N CYS A 159 12.51 4.18 4.19
CA CYS A 159 11.74 2.97 3.95
C CYS A 159 10.28 3.25 3.60
N TYR A 160 9.78 4.41 4.04
CA TYR A 160 8.39 4.81 3.81
C TYR A 160 8.25 6.34 3.76
N LEU A 161 7.15 6.77 3.16
CA LEU A 161 6.69 8.16 3.15
C LEU A 161 5.23 8.19 3.61
N HIS A 162 4.91 9.16 4.47
CA HIS A 162 3.55 9.38 4.96
C HIS A 162 3.13 10.80 4.59
N TYR A 163 2.09 10.93 3.77
CA TYR A 163 1.63 12.21 3.26
C TYR A 163 0.17 12.49 3.62
N ARG A 164 -0.09 13.75 3.92
CA ARG A 164 -1.42 14.32 3.74
C ARG A 164 -1.51 14.73 2.27
N ILE A 165 -2.37 14.07 1.50
CA ILE A 165 -2.42 14.23 0.03
C ILE A 165 -2.70 15.67 -0.41
N ALA A 166 -3.46 16.44 0.40
CA ALA A 166 -3.72 17.84 0.13
C ALA A 166 -2.44 18.70 -0.01
N ASP A 167 -1.32 18.23 0.56
CA ASP A 167 -0.07 19.00 0.62
C ASP A 167 0.91 18.63 -0.51
N VAL A 168 0.63 17.57 -1.30
CA VAL A 168 1.57 17.07 -2.32
C VAL A 168 0.85 16.85 -3.65
N LEU A 169 0.86 17.88 -4.49
CA LEU A 169 0.18 17.88 -5.79
C LEU A 169 0.62 16.75 -6.73
N PRO A 170 1.92 16.41 -6.90
CA PRO A 170 2.32 15.29 -7.76
C PRO A 170 1.76 13.93 -7.32
N VAL A 171 1.68 13.68 -6.01
CA VAL A 171 1.09 12.45 -5.46
C VAL A 171 -0.41 12.44 -5.69
N GLN A 172 -1.07 13.58 -5.53
CA GLN A 172 -2.49 13.74 -5.79
C GLN A 172 -2.83 13.39 -7.25
N ASN A 173 -2.05 13.92 -8.20
CA ASN A 173 -2.23 13.63 -9.61
C ASN A 173 -2.02 12.15 -9.93
N LEU A 174 -1.03 11.52 -9.32
CA LEU A 174 -0.77 10.10 -9.49
C LEU A 174 -1.95 9.26 -9.03
N ILE A 175 -2.53 9.56 -7.87
CA ILE A 175 -3.67 8.82 -7.34
C ILE A 175 -4.91 9.04 -8.19
N GLU A 176 -5.20 10.25 -8.63
CA GLU A 176 -6.31 10.55 -9.53
C GLU A 176 -6.22 9.72 -10.81
N ASN A 177 -5.02 9.58 -11.38
CA ASN A 177 -4.81 8.80 -12.59
C ASN A 177 -4.91 7.29 -12.37
N LEU A 178 -4.62 6.78 -11.16
CA LEU A 178 -4.66 5.37 -10.84
C LEU A 178 -6.05 4.89 -10.41
N VAL A 179 -6.84 5.74 -9.77
CA VAL A 179 -8.17 5.40 -9.25
C VAL A 179 -9.26 5.60 -10.31
N TRP A 180 -9.03 6.44 -11.30
CA TRP A 180 -9.93 6.79 -12.40
C TRP A 180 -9.42 6.28 -13.73
#